data_b26b9ae40ad67f43735e4c64290369ea
#
_entry.id   b26b9ae40ad67f43735e4c64290369ea
#
_cell.length_a   1.000
_cell.length_b   1.000
_cell.length_c   1.000
_cell.angle_alpha   90.00
_cell.angle_beta   90.00
_cell.angle_gamma   90.00
#
_symmetry.space_group_name_H-M   'P 1'
#
loop_
_entity.id
_entity.type
_entity.pdbx_description
1 polymer ?
#
loop_
_entity_poly.entity_id
_entity_poly.type
_entity_poly.pdbx_seq_one_letter_code
_entity_poly.pdbx_strand_id
1 'polypeptide(L)'
;MFGGMNYALITSARNEEKFIESTIRSVVAQTHLPERWIVVDDGSTDRTAAIVERYLKSYPWIELLGRPNRHDRSFAGKAHAVNAALERLKGLEVDVIGNLDADVSFEPEYMAFVLEKFAEDPELGVAGTPFTEEGYDSRKDSFEGENYVAGPCQLFRYSCFRQIGGYVPNKAGGVDWIAVMTARMQGWKVRSFPEKTFHHHRSMGTAERGVLSALFSYGEKDYYLGGSPVWQVFRVTYRMIKKPVVIGGLALLLGYCSAALRRVERPVTPELMRFHRREQMKKLKAVLRTLLSFKKVDSFSVATAER
;
A
#
# COMPACT_ATOMS: atom_id res chain seq x y z
N MET A 1 19.18 -4.52 26.72
CA MET A 1 17.74 -4.46 26.48
C MET A 1 17.54 -3.41 25.40
N PHE A 2 17.25 -3.82 24.20
CA PHE A 2 16.82 -2.89 23.15
C PHE A 2 15.46 -2.36 23.61
N GLY A 3 15.34 -1.09 23.96
CA GLY A 3 14.07 -0.44 24.19
C GLY A 3 13.25 -0.58 22.89
N GLY A 4 12.28 -1.49 22.91
CA GLY A 4 11.48 -1.79 21.73
C GLY A 4 10.73 -0.53 21.30
N MET A 5 10.67 -0.27 20.00
CA MET A 5 9.86 0.82 19.46
C MET A 5 8.39 0.54 19.72
N ASN A 6 7.67 1.51 20.26
CA ASN A 6 6.23 1.43 20.48
C ASN A 6 5.49 1.68 19.18
N TYR A 7 4.42 0.93 18.94
CA TYR A 7 3.63 1.11 17.73
C TYR A 7 2.14 0.98 17.96
N ALA A 8 1.36 1.61 17.09
CA ALA A 8 -0.08 1.44 17.01
C ALA A 8 -0.50 0.95 15.62
N LEU A 9 -1.61 0.24 15.55
CA LEU A 9 -2.19 -0.25 14.31
C LEU A 9 -3.55 0.40 14.03
N ILE A 10 -3.83 0.59 12.75
CA ILE A 10 -5.13 1.02 12.25
C ILE A 10 -5.55 0.07 11.13
N THR A 11 -6.78 -0.42 11.21
CA THR A 11 -7.39 -1.24 10.15
C THR A 11 -8.72 -0.67 9.77
N SER A 12 -8.92 -0.33 8.50
CA SER A 12 -10.23 0.00 7.96
C SER A 12 -10.88 -1.28 7.43
N ALA A 13 -12.04 -1.64 7.97
CA ALA A 13 -12.79 -2.83 7.59
C ALA A 13 -14.18 -2.45 7.05
N ARG A 14 -14.60 -3.10 5.97
CA ARG A 14 -15.97 -3.02 5.46
C ARG A 14 -16.34 -4.30 4.74
N ASN A 15 -17.26 -5.07 5.33
CA ASN A 15 -17.71 -6.37 4.81
C ASN A 15 -16.54 -7.35 4.64
N GLU A 16 -15.80 -7.57 5.73
CA GLU A 16 -14.60 -8.40 5.80
C GLU A 16 -14.80 -9.67 6.68
N GLU A 17 -16.05 -10.11 6.89
CA GLU A 17 -16.35 -11.27 7.76
C GLU A 17 -15.57 -12.53 7.39
N LYS A 18 -15.14 -12.67 6.12
CA LYS A 18 -14.39 -13.83 5.64
C LYS A 18 -12.93 -13.84 6.10
N PHE A 19 -12.33 -12.67 6.30
CA PHE A 19 -10.87 -12.56 6.45
C PHE A 19 -10.44 -11.88 7.76
N ILE A 20 -11.26 -10.98 8.31
CA ILE A 20 -10.88 -10.17 9.48
C ILE A 20 -10.43 -11.02 10.67
N GLU A 21 -11.00 -12.21 10.86
CA GLU A 21 -10.60 -13.10 11.95
C GLU A 21 -9.16 -13.62 11.77
N SER A 22 -8.75 -13.93 10.54
CA SER A 22 -7.36 -14.34 10.24
C SER A 22 -6.39 -13.19 10.53
N THR A 23 -6.76 -11.96 10.16
CA THR A 23 -5.97 -10.77 10.48
C THR A 23 -5.85 -10.59 12.00
N ILE A 24 -6.95 -10.67 12.75
CA ILE A 24 -6.93 -10.54 14.22
C ILE A 24 -6.02 -11.60 14.84
N ARG A 25 -6.18 -12.86 14.46
CA ARG A 25 -5.37 -13.96 14.98
C ARG A 25 -3.87 -13.76 14.71
N SER A 26 -3.51 -13.23 13.54
CA SER A 26 -2.10 -12.97 13.21
C SER A 26 -1.51 -11.79 14.00
N VAL A 27 -2.33 -10.77 14.34
CA VAL A 27 -1.89 -9.63 15.17
C VAL A 27 -1.74 -10.03 16.64
N VAL A 28 -2.71 -10.77 17.20
CA VAL A 28 -2.65 -11.18 18.62
C VAL A 28 -1.57 -12.24 18.87
N ALA A 29 -1.08 -12.91 17.83
CA ALA A 29 0.01 -13.86 17.91
C ALA A 29 1.40 -13.23 17.77
N GLN A 30 1.50 -11.92 17.59
CA GLN A 30 2.79 -11.25 17.42
C GLN A 30 3.64 -11.32 18.69
N THR A 31 4.93 -11.53 18.54
CA THR A 31 5.91 -11.51 19.64
C THR A 31 6.11 -10.11 20.22
N HIS A 32 5.82 -9.08 19.44
CA HIS A 32 5.78 -7.68 19.86
C HIS A 32 4.38 -7.13 19.57
N LEU A 33 3.59 -6.94 20.62
CA LEU A 33 2.21 -6.47 20.53
C LEU A 33 2.13 -4.94 20.36
N PRO A 34 1.11 -4.39 19.68
CA PRO A 34 0.92 -2.96 19.59
C PRO A 34 0.42 -2.38 20.92
N GLU A 35 0.77 -1.12 21.20
CA GLU A 35 0.21 -0.36 22.32
C GLU A 35 -1.30 -0.17 22.15
N ARG A 36 -1.76 -0.03 20.90
CA ARG A 36 -3.17 0.06 20.55
C ARG A 36 -3.41 -0.37 19.10
N TRP A 37 -4.52 -1.03 18.87
CA TRP A 37 -5.00 -1.34 17.53
C TRP A 37 -6.45 -0.88 17.39
N ILE A 38 -6.70 0.05 16.46
CA ILE A 38 -8.03 0.55 16.17
C ILE A 38 -8.53 -0.07 14.88
N VAL A 39 -9.55 -0.92 15.02
CA VAL A 39 -10.30 -1.46 13.88
C VAL A 39 -11.48 -0.53 13.61
N VAL A 40 -11.48 0.11 12.46
CA VAL A 40 -12.56 1.02 12.05
C VAL A 40 -13.53 0.25 11.16
N ASP A 41 -14.71 -0.02 11.68
CA ASP A 41 -15.81 -0.55 10.89
C ASP A 41 -16.49 0.58 10.10
N ASP A 42 -16.25 0.65 8.80
CA ASP A 42 -16.78 1.69 7.90
C ASP A 42 -18.20 1.33 7.38
N GLY A 43 -19.06 0.91 8.32
CA GLY A 43 -20.46 0.60 8.06
C GLY A 43 -20.66 -0.76 7.40
N SER A 44 -20.08 -1.81 7.94
CA SER A 44 -20.32 -3.18 7.49
C SER A 44 -21.78 -3.58 7.68
N THR A 45 -22.26 -4.44 6.80
CA THR A 45 -23.60 -5.04 6.83
C THR A 45 -23.56 -6.54 7.09
N ASP A 46 -22.36 -7.11 7.18
CA ASP A 46 -22.09 -8.50 7.50
C ASP A 46 -21.63 -8.65 8.98
N ARG A 47 -21.05 -9.77 9.34
CA ARG A 47 -20.61 -10.07 10.71
C ARG A 47 -19.26 -9.47 11.09
N THR A 48 -18.67 -8.56 10.29
CA THR A 48 -17.34 -7.98 10.54
C THR A 48 -17.21 -7.42 11.95
N ALA A 49 -18.11 -6.51 12.37
CA ALA A 49 -18.08 -5.90 13.69
C ALA A 49 -18.21 -6.96 14.80
N ALA A 50 -19.19 -7.87 14.69
CA ALA A 50 -19.42 -8.93 15.66
C ALA A 50 -18.22 -9.87 15.84
N ILE A 51 -17.43 -10.09 14.77
CA ILE A 51 -16.19 -10.87 14.85
C ILE A 51 -15.16 -10.11 15.68
N VAL A 52 -14.94 -8.82 15.44
CA VAL A 52 -14.00 -8.00 16.20
C VAL A 52 -14.37 -7.94 17.68
N GLU A 53 -15.65 -7.72 17.98
CA GLU A 53 -16.18 -7.62 19.36
C GLU A 53 -15.83 -8.82 20.24
N ARG A 54 -15.75 -10.03 19.68
CA ARG A 54 -15.37 -11.24 20.41
C ARG A 54 -13.97 -11.18 21.02
N TYR A 55 -13.09 -10.35 20.46
CA TYR A 55 -11.70 -10.21 20.89
C TYR A 55 -11.47 -9.10 21.91
N LEU A 56 -12.34 -8.09 21.97
CA LEU A 56 -12.15 -6.89 22.82
C LEU A 56 -11.96 -7.21 24.29
N LYS A 57 -12.69 -8.20 24.80
CA LYS A 57 -12.59 -8.60 26.22
C LYS A 57 -11.23 -9.21 26.57
N SER A 58 -10.67 -10.01 25.65
CA SER A 58 -9.41 -10.71 25.88
C SER A 58 -8.18 -9.85 25.55
N TYR A 59 -8.37 -8.84 24.70
CA TYR A 59 -7.30 -7.96 24.22
C TYR A 59 -7.71 -6.48 24.37
N PRO A 60 -7.59 -5.89 25.58
CA PRO A 60 -8.06 -4.52 25.88
C PRO A 60 -7.39 -3.41 25.05
N TRP A 61 -6.28 -3.71 24.39
CA TRP A 61 -5.58 -2.81 23.49
C TRP A 61 -6.19 -2.79 22.06
N ILE A 62 -7.18 -3.65 21.78
CA ILE A 62 -7.98 -3.58 20.54
C ILE A 62 -9.20 -2.70 20.81
N GLU A 63 -9.46 -1.74 19.93
CA GLU A 63 -10.63 -0.88 19.95
C GLU A 63 -11.41 -1.02 18.65
N LEU A 64 -12.73 -1.21 18.72
CA LEU A 64 -13.63 -1.16 17.59
C LEU A 64 -14.25 0.24 17.48
N LEU A 65 -14.01 0.93 16.39
CA LEU A 65 -14.60 2.23 16.08
C LEU A 65 -15.64 2.09 14.97
N GLY A 66 -16.92 2.11 15.32
CA GLY A 66 -18.02 2.08 14.34
C GLY A 66 -18.18 3.43 13.65
N ARG A 67 -18.41 3.40 12.35
CA ARG A 67 -18.80 4.57 11.54
C ARG A 67 -20.15 4.34 10.88
N PRO A 68 -20.95 5.40 10.69
CA PRO A 68 -22.23 5.27 10.00
C PRO A 68 -22.05 4.67 8.60
N ASN A 69 -23.00 3.82 8.20
CA ASN A 69 -23.02 3.26 6.86
C ASN A 69 -23.08 4.39 5.82
N ARG A 70 -22.16 4.41 4.89
CA ARG A 70 -22.16 5.31 3.74
C ARG A 70 -22.60 4.54 2.51
N HIS A 71 -23.50 5.11 1.75
CA HIS A 71 -23.95 4.50 0.49
C HIS A 71 -22.84 4.42 -0.56
N ASP A 72 -21.80 5.27 -0.48
CA ASP A 72 -20.70 5.30 -1.45
C ASP A 72 -19.49 4.48 -0.97
N ARG A 73 -19.20 3.42 -1.70
CA ARG A 73 -17.92 2.68 -1.59
C ARG A 73 -16.85 3.47 -2.35
N SER A 74 -16.09 4.31 -1.67
CA SER A 74 -14.99 5.08 -2.27
C SER A 74 -13.68 4.86 -1.53
N PHE A 75 -12.56 4.97 -2.27
CA PHE A 75 -11.22 4.91 -1.66
C PHE A 75 -10.97 6.02 -0.63
N ALA A 76 -11.73 7.11 -0.67
CA ALA A 76 -11.75 8.10 0.39
C ALA A 76 -12.18 7.52 1.75
N GLY A 77 -12.97 6.43 1.77
CA GLY A 77 -13.38 5.73 2.99
C GLY A 77 -12.19 5.29 3.83
N LYS A 78 -11.17 4.65 3.23
CA LYS A 78 -9.95 4.23 3.93
C LYS A 78 -9.25 5.42 4.59
N ALA A 79 -9.02 6.52 3.87
CA ALA A 79 -8.37 7.70 4.42
C ALA A 79 -9.19 8.34 5.56
N HIS A 80 -10.50 8.42 5.41
CA HIS A 80 -11.38 8.92 6.48
C HIS A 80 -11.40 8.00 7.69
N ALA A 81 -11.37 6.68 7.50
CA ALA A 81 -11.28 5.72 8.59
C ALA A 81 -9.97 5.87 9.38
N VAL A 82 -8.85 5.97 8.66
CA VAL A 82 -7.53 6.21 9.26
C VAL A 82 -7.52 7.54 10.03
N ASN A 83 -8.04 8.62 9.46
CA ASN A 83 -8.08 9.92 10.12
C ASN A 83 -8.95 9.89 11.40
N ALA A 84 -10.08 9.16 11.39
CA ALA A 84 -10.90 8.97 12.58
C ALA A 84 -10.18 8.18 13.68
N ALA A 85 -9.42 7.15 13.30
CA ALA A 85 -8.60 6.38 14.22
C ALA A 85 -7.44 7.21 14.81
N LEU A 86 -6.81 8.09 14.04
CA LEU A 86 -5.75 8.97 14.52
C LEU A 86 -6.18 9.88 15.67
N GLU A 87 -7.44 10.33 15.65
CA GLU A 87 -8.00 11.11 16.77
C GLU A 87 -8.01 10.31 18.09
N ARG A 88 -8.21 9.00 18.00
CA ARG A 88 -8.20 8.09 19.16
C ARG A 88 -6.77 7.78 19.66
N LEU A 89 -5.76 7.99 18.83
CA LEU A 89 -4.36 7.81 19.18
C LEU A 89 -3.71 9.09 19.74
N LYS A 90 -4.44 10.20 19.81
CA LYS A 90 -3.93 11.43 20.42
C LYS A 90 -3.55 11.21 21.89
N GLY A 91 -2.34 11.63 22.23
CA GLY A 91 -1.78 11.46 23.59
C GLY A 91 -1.12 10.10 23.83
N LEU A 92 -1.18 9.17 22.89
CA LEU A 92 -0.40 7.95 22.94
C LEU A 92 0.99 8.22 22.33
N GLU A 93 2.04 7.91 23.11
CA GLU A 93 3.42 8.01 22.60
C GLU A 93 3.76 6.73 21.83
N VAL A 94 3.83 6.85 20.51
CA VAL A 94 4.24 5.77 19.61
C VAL A 94 5.29 6.26 18.62
N ASP A 95 6.21 5.38 18.30
CA ASP A 95 7.27 5.62 17.32
C ASP A 95 6.81 5.32 15.91
N VAL A 96 5.94 4.32 15.77
CA VAL A 96 5.48 3.79 14.48
C VAL A 96 3.96 3.65 14.46
N ILE A 97 3.37 3.98 13.31
CA ILE A 97 1.96 3.74 13.01
C ILE A 97 1.85 2.75 11.85
N GLY A 98 1.11 1.68 12.03
CA GLY A 98 0.86 0.68 11.01
C GLY A 98 -0.55 0.78 10.44
N ASN A 99 -0.64 0.81 9.11
CA ASN A 99 -1.88 0.66 8.37
C ASN A 99 -1.98 -0.77 7.88
N LEU A 100 -3.00 -1.51 8.33
CA LEU A 100 -3.28 -2.88 7.90
C LEU A 100 -4.62 -2.95 7.19
N ASP A 101 -4.69 -3.66 6.08
CA ASP A 101 -5.97 -4.08 5.52
C ASP A 101 -6.55 -5.25 6.36
N ALA A 102 -7.84 -5.46 6.28
CA ALA A 102 -8.57 -6.42 7.09
C ALA A 102 -8.47 -7.87 6.59
N ASP A 103 -7.70 -8.10 5.54
CA ASP A 103 -7.54 -9.36 4.82
C ASP A 103 -6.08 -9.77 4.65
N VAL A 104 -5.24 -9.41 5.62
CA VAL A 104 -3.82 -9.79 5.67
C VAL A 104 -3.53 -10.71 6.86
N SER A 105 -2.49 -11.54 6.73
CA SER A 105 -1.93 -12.30 7.84
C SER A 105 -0.42 -12.46 7.71
N PHE A 106 0.25 -12.60 8.83
CA PHE A 106 1.71 -12.68 8.91
C PHE A 106 2.16 -13.56 10.07
N GLU A 107 3.41 -13.98 10.03
CA GLU A 107 4.02 -14.82 11.07
C GLU A 107 4.27 -14.03 12.38
N PRO A 108 4.44 -14.72 13.52
CA PRO A 108 4.54 -14.08 14.83
C PRO A 108 5.66 -13.05 15.00
N GLU A 109 6.77 -13.17 14.30
CA GLU A 109 7.92 -12.26 14.38
C GLU A 109 7.87 -11.11 13.37
N TYR A 110 6.77 -10.95 12.63
CA TYR A 110 6.70 -9.98 11.54
C TYR A 110 6.83 -8.53 12.02
N MET A 111 6.06 -8.15 13.03
CA MET A 111 6.10 -6.77 13.56
C MET A 111 7.43 -6.47 14.22
N ALA A 112 7.97 -7.40 15.02
CA ALA A 112 9.28 -7.24 15.63
C ALA A 112 10.37 -7.00 14.58
N PHE A 113 10.36 -7.78 13.48
CA PHE A 113 11.29 -7.62 12.36
C PHE A 113 11.20 -6.22 11.72
N VAL A 114 9.99 -5.73 11.41
CA VAL A 114 9.86 -4.41 10.76
C VAL A 114 10.22 -3.28 11.71
N LEU A 115 9.89 -3.39 12.99
CA LEU A 115 10.26 -2.40 14.01
C LEU A 115 11.77 -2.32 14.21
N GLU A 116 12.48 -3.46 14.15
CA GLU A 116 13.94 -3.49 14.16
C GLU A 116 14.53 -2.66 13.01
N LYS A 117 13.97 -2.76 11.78
CA LYS A 117 14.40 -1.94 10.64
C LYS A 117 14.23 -0.43 10.87
N PHE A 118 13.18 -0.01 11.58
CA PHE A 118 13.04 1.38 11.99
C PHE A 118 14.04 1.80 13.07
N ALA A 119 14.39 0.90 13.98
CA ALA A 119 15.40 1.17 15.00
C ALA A 119 16.81 1.29 14.41
N GLU A 120 17.12 0.48 13.39
CA GLU A 120 18.41 0.49 12.68
C GLU A 120 18.64 1.76 11.85
N ASP A 121 17.56 2.37 11.28
CA ASP A 121 17.68 3.53 10.38
C ASP A 121 16.71 4.66 10.78
N PRO A 122 17.19 5.73 11.44
CA PRO A 122 16.35 6.87 11.82
C PRO A 122 15.74 7.65 10.63
N GLU A 123 16.30 7.53 9.42
CA GLU A 123 15.78 8.16 8.21
C GLU A 123 14.71 7.30 7.51
N LEU A 124 14.50 6.06 7.96
CA LEU A 124 13.46 5.19 7.45
C LEU A 124 12.08 5.72 7.88
N GLY A 125 11.36 6.26 6.91
CA GLY A 125 10.03 6.83 7.12
C GLY A 125 8.89 5.85 6.89
N VAL A 126 9.06 4.91 5.93
CA VAL A 126 8.05 3.90 5.60
C VAL A 126 8.70 2.55 5.39
N ALA A 127 8.20 1.54 6.07
CA ALA A 127 8.68 0.17 5.95
C ALA A 127 7.53 -0.83 5.78
N GLY A 128 7.85 -1.95 5.16
CA GLY A 128 7.00 -3.11 4.98
C GLY A 128 7.74 -4.22 4.29
N THR A 129 7.02 -5.19 3.78
CA THR A 129 7.58 -6.34 3.07
C THR A 129 6.78 -6.60 1.79
N PRO A 130 7.29 -7.41 0.88
CA PRO A 130 6.48 -7.98 -0.18
C PRO A 130 5.35 -8.84 0.38
N PHE A 131 4.33 -9.09 -0.44
CA PHE A 131 3.22 -9.97 -0.10
C PHE A 131 3.04 -11.08 -1.12
N THR A 132 2.36 -12.13 -0.67
CA THR A 132 1.94 -13.24 -1.50
C THR A 132 0.41 -13.34 -1.51
N GLU A 133 -0.14 -13.75 -2.63
CA GLU A 133 -1.54 -14.15 -2.81
C GLU A 133 -1.57 -15.56 -3.41
N GLU A 134 -2.73 -16.16 -3.56
CA GLU A 134 -2.83 -17.43 -4.24
C GLU A 134 -2.27 -17.35 -5.68
N GLY A 135 -1.15 -18.02 -5.92
CA GLY A 135 -0.47 -18.04 -7.23
C GLY A 135 0.27 -16.75 -7.62
N TYR A 136 0.37 -15.74 -6.74
CA TYR A 136 1.05 -14.49 -7.02
C TYR A 136 2.07 -14.11 -5.92
N ASP A 137 3.18 -13.54 -6.36
CA ASP A 137 4.24 -13.00 -5.50
C ASP A 137 4.59 -11.59 -5.99
N SER A 138 4.38 -10.60 -5.16
CA SER A 138 4.55 -9.19 -5.49
C SER A 138 5.97 -8.79 -5.91
N ARG A 139 6.98 -9.63 -5.59
CA ARG A 139 8.37 -9.42 -6.01
C ARG A 139 8.59 -9.64 -7.51
N LYS A 140 7.76 -10.49 -8.13
CA LYS A 140 8.03 -11.00 -9.49
C LYS A 140 7.61 -10.06 -10.62
N ASP A 141 6.77 -9.08 -10.37
CA ASP A 141 6.15 -8.27 -11.45
C ASP A 141 5.94 -6.79 -11.09
N SER A 142 6.73 -6.27 -10.16
CA SER A 142 6.62 -4.88 -9.71
C SER A 142 7.83 -4.05 -10.13
N PHE A 143 7.61 -3.06 -11.01
CA PHE A 143 8.62 -2.02 -11.27
C PHE A 143 8.70 -0.95 -10.16
N GLU A 144 7.93 -1.09 -9.10
CA GLU A 144 8.03 -0.18 -7.94
C GLU A 144 9.29 -0.49 -7.11
N GLY A 145 9.70 -1.76 -7.07
CA GLY A 145 10.94 -2.22 -6.43
C GLY A 145 10.94 -2.09 -4.91
N GLU A 146 12.13 -2.23 -4.32
CA GLU A 146 12.33 -2.14 -2.87
C GLU A 146 11.97 -0.77 -2.28
N ASN A 147 11.98 0.29 -3.10
CA ASN A 147 11.68 1.65 -2.66
C ASN A 147 10.17 1.97 -2.66
N TYR A 148 9.35 0.94 -2.57
CA TYR A 148 7.90 1.04 -2.47
C TYR A 148 7.36 0.02 -1.46
N VAL A 149 6.42 0.43 -0.63
CA VAL A 149 5.72 -0.45 0.32
C VAL A 149 4.27 -0.59 -0.10
N ALA A 150 3.81 -1.84 -0.20
CA ALA A 150 2.47 -2.16 -0.65
C ALA A 150 1.39 -1.71 0.35
N GLY A 151 0.26 -1.23 -0.16
CA GLY A 151 -0.85 -0.66 0.60
C GLY A 151 -1.48 -1.55 1.68
N PRO A 152 -1.57 -2.88 1.51
CA PRO A 152 -2.21 -3.75 2.50
C PRO A 152 -1.50 -3.81 3.86
N CYS A 153 -0.18 -3.55 3.92
CA CYS A 153 0.56 -3.47 5.18
C CYS A 153 1.66 -2.42 5.06
N GLN A 154 1.39 -1.21 5.56
CA GLN A 154 2.34 -0.09 5.56
C GLN A 154 2.59 0.38 6.97
N LEU A 155 3.85 0.32 7.41
CA LEU A 155 4.27 0.90 8.67
C LEU A 155 4.99 2.23 8.40
N PHE A 156 4.62 3.27 9.13
CA PHE A 156 5.21 4.60 9.02
C PHE A 156 5.86 4.99 10.34
N ARG A 157 7.06 5.54 10.29
CA ARG A 157 7.56 6.32 11.43
C ARG A 157 6.57 7.45 11.71
N TYR A 158 6.17 7.62 12.97
CA TYR A 158 5.07 8.55 13.30
C TYR A 158 5.37 10.00 12.90
N SER A 159 6.63 10.43 13.06
CA SER A 159 7.07 11.76 12.57
C SER A 159 6.95 11.91 11.06
N CYS A 160 7.30 10.88 10.29
CA CYS A 160 7.08 10.85 8.84
C CYS A 160 5.59 10.96 8.50
N PHE A 161 4.75 10.12 9.14
CA PHE A 161 3.31 10.10 8.89
C PHE A 161 2.64 11.45 9.16
N ARG A 162 3.04 12.13 10.23
CA ARG A 162 2.58 13.49 10.53
C ARG A 162 3.06 14.51 9.51
N GLN A 163 4.33 14.44 9.10
CA GLN A 163 4.93 15.39 8.15
C GLN A 163 4.25 15.31 6.78
N ILE A 164 3.92 14.11 6.30
CA ILE A 164 3.23 13.94 5.00
C ILE A 164 1.74 14.28 5.06
N GLY A 165 1.18 14.58 6.24
CA GLY A 165 -0.24 14.84 6.43
C GLY A 165 -1.12 13.59 6.45
N GLY A 166 -0.55 12.40 6.69
CA GLY A 166 -1.25 11.14 6.71
C GLY A 166 -1.81 10.70 5.36
N TYR A 167 -2.93 9.99 5.37
CA TYR A 167 -3.62 9.61 4.15
C TYR A 167 -4.57 10.72 3.68
N VAL A 168 -4.33 11.23 2.48
CA VAL A 168 -5.16 12.28 1.87
C VAL A 168 -6.38 11.66 1.21
N PRO A 169 -7.61 11.99 1.67
CA PRO A 169 -8.83 11.46 1.09
C PRO A 169 -8.97 11.86 -0.38
N ASN A 170 -9.18 10.88 -1.24
CA ASN A 170 -9.55 11.11 -2.63
C ASN A 170 -10.43 9.97 -3.15
N LYS A 171 -11.31 10.27 -4.12
CA LYS A 171 -12.24 9.29 -4.68
C LYS A 171 -11.59 8.36 -5.71
N ALA A 172 -10.49 8.78 -6.31
CA ALA A 172 -9.83 8.06 -7.41
C ALA A 172 -9.02 6.85 -6.93
N GLY A 173 -8.62 6.82 -5.64
CA GLY A 173 -7.79 5.76 -5.06
C GLY A 173 -6.31 6.08 -5.06
N GLY A 174 -5.49 5.09 -4.62
CA GLY A 174 -4.04 5.24 -4.49
C GLY A 174 -3.62 6.11 -3.31
N VAL A 175 -4.45 6.21 -2.27
CA VAL A 175 -4.15 6.97 -1.04
C VAL A 175 -2.86 6.48 -0.38
N ASP A 176 -2.65 5.18 -0.36
CA ASP A 176 -1.46 4.47 0.09
C ASP A 176 -0.22 4.84 -0.74
N TRP A 177 -0.35 4.81 -2.06
CA TRP A 177 0.71 5.18 -2.99
C TRP A 177 1.10 6.66 -2.85
N ILE A 178 0.10 7.56 -2.76
CA ILE A 178 0.34 9.00 -2.57
C ILE A 178 1.12 9.25 -1.29
N ALA A 179 0.78 8.58 -0.18
CA ALA A 179 1.48 8.73 1.09
C ALA A 179 2.95 8.31 0.98
N VAL A 180 3.21 7.13 0.41
CA VAL A 180 4.58 6.60 0.19
C VAL A 180 5.40 7.54 -0.70
N MET A 181 4.82 7.98 -1.82
CA MET A 181 5.53 8.87 -2.74
C MET A 181 5.75 10.27 -2.17
N THR A 182 4.83 10.75 -1.31
CA THR A 182 5.01 12.02 -0.58
C THR A 182 6.14 11.89 0.44
N ALA A 183 6.22 10.79 1.17
CA ALA A 183 7.33 10.53 2.10
C ALA A 183 8.68 10.55 1.37
N ARG A 184 8.80 9.87 0.22
CA ARG A 184 10.01 9.90 -0.61
C ARG A 184 10.33 11.29 -1.14
N MET A 185 9.33 12.02 -1.60
CA MET A 185 9.51 13.40 -2.08
C MET A 185 10.03 14.33 -0.98
N GLN A 186 9.64 14.09 0.27
CA GLN A 186 10.10 14.84 1.45
C GLN A 186 11.43 14.34 2.04
N GLY A 187 12.10 13.40 1.37
CA GLY A 187 13.43 12.93 1.74
C GLY A 187 13.48 11.70 2.65
N TRP A 188 12.32 11.17 3.07
CA TRP A 188 12.30 9.94 3.86
C TRP A 188 12.70 8.72 3.03
N LYS A 189 13.46 7.82 3.63
CA LYS A 189 13.69 6.50 3.07
C LYS A 189 12.40 5.67 3.14
N VAL A 190 12.12 4.98 2.07
CA VAL A 190 11.01 4.02 1.98
C VAL A 190 11.58 2.69 1.54
N ARG A 191 11.30 1.62 2.29
CA ARG A 191 11.86 0.32 1.94
C ARG A 191 10.91 -0.85 2.21
N SER A 192 10.85 -1.75 1.23
CA SER A 192 10.26 -3.07 1.35
C SER A 192 11.37 -4.09 1.55
N PHE A 193 11.31 -4.83 2.65
CA PHE A 193 12.33 -5.79 3.06
C PHE A 193 11.92 -7.19 2.60
N PRO A 194 12.64 -7.80 1.64
CA PRO A 194 12.24 -9.07 1.04
C PRO A 194 12.51 -10.31 1.91
N GLU A 195 13.16 -10.14 3.07
CA GLU A 195 13.52 -11.22 4.00
C GLU A 195 12.29 -11.84 4.67
N LYS A 196 11.19 -11.08 4.79
CA LYS A 196 9.88 -11.57 5.22
C LYS A 196 8.81 -11.22 4.19
N THR A 197 7.68 -11.92 4.27
CA THR A 197 6.48 -11.63 3.47
C THR A 197 5.26 -11.72 4.36
N PHE A 198 4.17 -11.09 3.93
CA PHE A 198 2.85 -11.34 4.49
C PHE A 198 1.92 -11.95 3.44
N HIS A 199 0.86 -12.59 3.89
CA HIS A 199 -0.16 -13.14 3.01
C HIS A 199 -1.34 -12.19 2.89
N HIS A 200 -1.75 -11.88 1.67
CA HIS A 200 -2.94 -11.12 1.36
C HIS A 200 -4.01 -12.08 0.84
N HIS A 201 -5.11 -12.22 1.59
CA HIS A 201 -6.11 -13.26 1.35
C HIS A 201 -7.01 -12.99 0.16
N ARG A 202 -7.14 -11.72 -0.23
CA ARG A 202 -7.96 -11.32 -1.38
C ARG A 202 -7.06 -10.96 -2.55
N SER A 203 -7.26 -11.62 -3.68
CA SER A 203 -6.50 -11.30 -4.90
C SER A 203 -6.77 -9.88 -5.37
N MET A 204 -5.69 -9.09 -5.50
CA MET A 204 -5.78 -7.69 -5.91
C MET A 204 -6.25 -7.55 -7.36
N GLY A 205 -7.31 -6.78 -7.55
CA GLY A 205 -7.73 -6.25 -8.87
C GLY A 205 -8.39 -7.22 -9.84
N THR A 206 -8.45 -8.53 -9.54
CA THR A 206 -8.99 -9.54 -10.47
C THR A 206 -10.22 -10.27 -9.97
N ALA A 207 -10.54 -10.20 -8.67
CA ALA A 207 -11.56 -11.06 -8.05
C ALA A 207 -13.00 -10.78 -8.52
N GLU A 208 -13.31 -9.56 -8.97
CA GLU A 208 -14.65 -9.17 -9.42
C GLU A 208 -14.69 -8.64 -10.87
N ARG A 209 -13.53 -8.43 -11.50
CA ARG A 209 -13.43 -7.84 -12.84
C ARG A 209 -12.47 -8.65 -13.69
N GLY A 210 -12.83 -8.90 -14.94
CA GLY A 210 -11.93 -9.59 -15.88
C GLY A 210 -10.58 -8.87 -16.02
N VAL A 211 -9.52 -9.61 -16.36
CA VAL A 211 -8.13 -9.11 -16.48
C VAL A 211 -8.02 -7.83 -17.33
N LEU A 212 -8.79 -7.73 -18.42
CA LEU A 212 -8.76 -6.54 -19.28
C LEU A 212 -9.35 -5.30 -18.60
N SER A 213 -10.43 -5.47 -17.82
CA SER A 213 -11.02 -4.37 -17.05
C SER A 213 -10.08 -3.87 -15.97
N ALA A 214 -9.33 -4.78 -15.30
CA ALA A 214 -8.32 -4.41 -14.34
C ALA A 214 -7.16 -3.62 -15.00
N LEU A 215 -6.69 -4.06 -16.16
CA LEU A 215 -5.65 -3.36 -16.91
C LEU A 215 -6.09 -1.99 -17.40
N PHE A 216 -7.34 -1.87 -17.85
CA PHE A 216 -7.93 -0.57 -18.19
C PHE A 216 -7.94 0.36 -16.97
N SER A 217 -8.40 -0.11 -15.81
CA SER A 217 -8.39 0.67 -14.56
C SER A 217 -6.98 1.06 -14.12
N TYR A 218 -5.98 0.20 -14.35
CA TYR A 218 -4.57 0.56 -14.09
C TYR A 218 -4.09 1.67 -15.02
N GLY A 219 -4.52 1.67 -16.28
CA GLY A 219 -4.23 2.78 -17.20
C GLY A 219 -4.81 4.11 -16.72
N GLU A 220 -6.07 4.11 -16.27
CA GLU A 220 -6.69 5.28 -15.66
C GLU A 220 -5.92 5.74 -14.42
N LYS A 221 -5.52 4.79 -13.56
CA LYS A 221 -4.72 5.05 -12.36
C LYS A 221 -3.39 5.71 -12.69
N ASP A 222 -2.68 5.25 -13.71
CA ASP A 222 -1.42 5.85 -14.16
C ASP A 222 -1.60 7.32 -14.56
N TYR A 223 -2.71 7.66 -15.21
CA TYR A 223 -3.00 9.04 -15.59
C TYR A 223 -3.29 9.92 -14.37
N TYR A 224 -4.22 9.53 -13.49
CA TYR A 224 -4.60 10.40 -12.39
C TYR A 224 -3.55 10.49 -11.28
N LEU A 225 -2.66 9.50 -11.14
CA LEU A 225 -1.48 9.60 -10.29
C LEU A 225 -0.34 10.41 -10.93
N GLY A 226 -0.57 10.98 -12.10
CA GLY A 226 0.36 11.92 -12.74
C GLY A 226 1.53 11.29 -13.47
N GLY A 227 1.44 10.01 -13.81
CA GLY A 227 2.47 9.26 -14.53
C GLY A 227 2.94 9.95 -15.82
N SER A 228 4.20 9.73 -16.19
CA SER A 228 4.79 10.24 -17.42
C SER A 228 4.22 9.53 -18.64
N PRO A 229 3.79 10.24 -19.70
CA PRO A 229 3.40 9.61 -20.96
C PRO A 229 4.49 8.72 -21.56
N VAL A 230 5.76 9.10 -21.45
CA VAL A 230 6.90 8.31 -21.94
C VAL A 230 7.01 6.99 -21.17
N TRP A 231 6.86 7.03 -19.86
CA TRP A 231 6.81 5.83 -19.03
C TRP A 231 5.60 4.96 -19.37
N GLN A 232 4.46 5.57 -19.70
CA GLN A 232 3.27 4.85 -20.11
C GLN A 232 3.48 4.07 -21.42
N VAL A 233 4.15 4.65 -22.40
CA VAL A 233 4.51 3.93 -23.64
C VAL A 233 5.36 2.70 -23.31
N PHE A 234 6.38 2.84 -22.45
CA PHE A 234 7.19 1.70 -22.02
C PHE A 234 6.34 0.63 -21.32
N ARG A 235 5.46 1.00 -20.40
CA ARG A 235 4.58 0.05 -19.70
C ARG A 235 3.64 -0.68 -20.66
N VAL A 236 3.06 0.03 -21.60
CA VAL A 236 2.18 -0.55 -22.63
C VAL A 236 2.95 -1.58 -23.46
N THR A 237 4.13 -1.22 -23.98
CA THR A 237 4.98 -2.12 -24.77
C THR A 237 5.37 -3.36 -23.95
N TYR A 238 5.83 -3.17 -22.70
CA TYR A 238 6.15 -4.27 -21.80
C TYR A 238 4.94 -5.17 -21.53
N ARG A 239 3.74 -4.58 -21.37
CA ARG A 239 2.53 -5.35 -21.13
C ARG A 239 2.04 -6.12 -22.35
N MET A 240 2.35 -5.65 -23.57
CA MET A 240 2.00 -6.34 -24.83
C MET A 240 2.69 -7.70 -24.99
N ILE A 241 3.88 -7.89 -24.40
CA ILE A 241 4.59 -9.18 -24.42
C ILE A 241 4.15 -10.16 -23.35
N LYS A 242 3.23 -9.77 -22.44
CA LYS A 242 2.68 -10.62 -21.37
C LYS A 242 1.23 -11.02 -21.68
N LYS A 243 0.80 -12.15 -21.16
CA LYS A 243 -0.59 -12.62 -21.32
C LYS A 243 -1.59 -11.69 -20.63
N PRO A 244 -2.71 -11.32 -21.25
CA PRO A 244 -3.07 -11.55 -22.65
C PRO A 244 -2.23 -10.69 -23.59
N VAL A 245 -1.52 -11.35 -24.52
CA VAL A 245 -0.55 -10.72 -25.41
C VAL A 245 -1.24 -9.67 -26.28
N VAL A 246 -0.58 -8.52 -26.50
CA VAL A 246 -1.07 -7.33 -27.22
C VAL A 246 -2.28 -6.69 -26.56
N ILE A 247 -3.38 -7.43 -26.38
CA ILE A 247 -4.68 -6.92 -25.90
C ILE A 247 -4.54 -6.32 -24.49
N GLY A 248 -3.69 -6.91 -23.63
CA GLY A 248 -3.43 -6.38 -22.29
C GLY A 248 -2.76 -5.01 -22.31
N GLY A 249 -1.82 -4.79 -23.22
CA GLY A 249 -1.19 -3.48 -23.42
C GLY A 249 -2.17 -2.45 -24.00
N LEU A 250 -3.01 -2.87 -24.95
CA LEU A 250 -4.05 -2.00 -25.50
C LEU A 250 -5.08 -1.58 -24.45
N ALA A 251 -5.54 -2.50 -23.59
CA ALA A 251 -6.44 -2.16 -22.49
C ALA A 251 -5.82 -1.11 -21.55
N LEU A 252 -4.55 -1.28 -21.18
CA LEU A 252 -3.80 -0.32 -20.37
C LEU A 252 -3.70 1.06 -21.05
N LEU A 253 -3.40 1.10 -22.34
CA LEU A 253 -3.33 2.33 -23.12
C LEU A 253 -4.69 3.03 -23.21
N LEU A 254 -5.74 2.29 -23.53
CA LEU A 254 -7.11 2.82 -23.62
C LEU A 254 -7.56 3.43 -22.28
N GLY A 255 -7.26 2.80 -21.15
CA GLY A 255 -7.55 3.36 -19.84
C GLY A 255 -6.85 4.71 -19.63
N TYR A 256 -5.56 4.79 -19.91
CA TYR A 256 -4.79 6.04 -19.80
C TYR A 256 -5.34 7.14 -20.71
N CYS A 257 -5.57 6.84 -21.99
CA CYS A 257 -6.12 7.79 -22.95
C CYS A 257 -7.54 8.23 -22.58
N SER A 258 -8.38 7.30 -22.13
CA SER A 258 -9.75 7.59 -21.67
C SER A 258 -9.75 8.59 -20.51
N ALA A 259 -8.93 8.36 -19.50
CA ALA A 259 -8.79 9.28 -18.37
C ALA A 259 -8.24 10.65 -18.81
N ALA A 260 -7.29 10.66 -19.74
CA ALA A 260 -6.74 11.89 -20.31
C ALA A 260 -7.78 12.70 -21.09
N LEU A 261 -8.55 12.06 -21.96
CA LEU A 261 -9.61 12.70 -22.75
C LEU A 261 -10.73 13.26 -21.86
N ARG A 262 -11.12 12.51 -20.84
CA ARG A 262 -12.11 12.95 -19.83
C ARG A 262 -11.55 13.99 -18.87
N ARG A 263 -10.26 14.32 -18.93
CA ARG A 263 -9.59 15.24 -18.02
C ARG A 263 -9.83 14.91 -16.55
N VAL A 264 -9.76 13.60 -16.21
CA VAL A 264 -9.98 13.14 -14.84
C VAL A 264 -9.10 13.94 -13.89
N GLU A 265 -9.69 14.46 -12.80
CA GLU A 265 -8.98 15.21 -11.77
C GLU A 265 -7.86 14.36 -11.15
N ARG A 266 -6.71 14.99 -10.94
CA ARG A 266 -5.54 14.34 -10.33
C ARG A 266 -5.47 14.66 -8.85
N PRO A 267 -5.51 13.65 -7.96
CA PRO A 267 -5.39 13.88 -6.52
C PRO A 267 -3.95 14.19 -6.08
N VAL A 268 -3.02 14.24 -6.99
CA VAL A 268 -1.60 14.50 -6.74
C VAL A 268 -1.24 15.97 -6.98
N THR A 269 -0.40 16.54 -6.13
CA THR A 269 0.10 17.90 -6.31
C THR A 269 1.02 18.00 -7.52
N PRO A 270 1.20 19.19 -8.13
CA PRO A 270 2.15 19.39 -9.21
C PRO A 270 3.60 19.00 -8.83
N GLU A 271 3.98 19.20 -7.56
CA GLU A 271 5.31 18.85 -7.03
C GLU A 271 5.48 17.33 -7.00
N LEU A 272 4.49 16.60 -6.45
CA LEU A 272 4.50 15.13 -6.39
C LEU A 272 4.50 14.54 -7.79
N MET A 273 3.72 15.10 -8.72
CA MET A 273 3.71 14.66 -10.10
C MET A 273 5.08 14.85 -10.77
N ARG A 274 5.76 15.99 -10.55
CA ARG A 274 7.11 16.22 -11.09
C ARG A 274 8.13 15.28 -10.49
N PHE A 275 8.05 15.01 -9.19
CA PHE A 275 8.89 14.04 -8.50
C PHE A 275 8.68 12.64 -9.08
N HIS A 276 7.42 12.18 -9.16
CA HIS A 276 7.06 10.87 -9.71
C HIS A 276 7.58 10.66 -11.12
N ARG A 277 7.38 11.65 -12.02
CA ARG A 277 7.88 11.57 -13.40
C ARG A 277 9.41 11.48 -13.48
N ARG A 278 10.11 12.21 -12.61
CA ARG A 278 11.59 12.09 -12.53
C ARG A 278 12.02 10.68 -12.13
N GLU A 279 11.37 10.11 -11.11
CA GLU A 279 11.64 8.73 -10.68
C GLU A 279 11.36 7.71 -11.79
N GLN A 280 10.25 7.87 -12.51
CA GLN A 280 9.94 7.02 -13.66
C GLN A 280 11.01 7.12 -14.75
N MET A 281 11.52 8.31 -15.05
CA MET A 281 12.58 8.49 -16.05
C MET A 281 13.92 7.91 -15.60
N LYS A 282 14.25 7.98 -14.31
CA LYS A 282 15.42 7.29 -13.75
C LYS A 282 15.29 5.77 -13.93
N LYS A 283 14.14 5.19 -13.53
CA LYS A 283 13.85 3.76 -13.71
C LYS A 283 13.94 3.35 -15.20
N LEU A 284 13.37 4.13 -16.11
CA LEU A 284 13.43 3.84 -17.54
C LEU A 284 14.86 3.81 -18.05
N LYS A 285 15.67 4.78 -17.65
CA LYS A 285 17.11 4.81 -18.02
C LYS A 285 17.85 3.59 -17.48
N ALA A 286 17.59 3.19 -16.23
CA ALA A 286 18.20 2.00 -15.63
C ALA A 286 17.80 0.72 -16.38
N VAL A 287 16.52 0.55 -16.71
CA VAL A 287 16.03 -0.59 -17.51
C VAL A 287 16.72 -0.63 -18.89
N LEU A 288 16.78 0.51 -19.59
CA LEU A 288 17.41 0.58 -20.91
C LEU A 288 18.91 0.26 -20.84
N ARG A 289 19.64 0.78 -19.84
CA ARG A 289 21.06 0.43 -19.64
C ARG A 289 21.26 -1.06 -19.40
N THR A 290 20.39 -1.68 -18.56
CA THR A 290 20.45 -3.12 -18.29
C THR A 290 20.21 -3.96 -19.55
N LEU A 291 19.20 -3.57 -20.35
CA LEU A 291 18.91 -4.24 -21.63
C LEU A 291 20.06 -4.10 -22.62
N LEU A 292 20.66 -2.92 -22.76
CA LEU A 292 21.82 -2.69 -23.63
C LEU A 292 23.07 -3.47 -23.18
N SER A 293 23.16 -3.81 -21.90
CA SER A 293 24.23 -4.66 -21.33
C SER A 293 23.94 -6.16 -21.44
N PHE A 294 22.88 -6.58 -22.15
CA PHE A 294 22.43 -7.97 -22.30
C PHE A 294 22.20 -8.70 -20.95
N LYS A 295 21.93 -7.96 -19.87
CA LYS A 295 21.63 -8.53 -18.56
C LYS A 295 20.12 -8.69 -18.38
N LYS A 296 19.72 -9.69 -17.59
CA LYS A 296 18.32 -9.88 -17.22
C LYS A 296 17.89 -8.73 -16.33
N VAL A 297 16.76 -8.10 -16.66
CA VAL A 297 16.18 -7.04 -15.83
C VAL A 297 15.48 -7.69 -14.65
N ASP A 298 15.97 -7.43 -13.43
CA ASP A 298 15.24 -7.71 -12.21
C ASP A 298 14.39 -6.48 -11.88
N SER A 299 13.08 -6.61 -12.03
CA SER A 299 12.14 -5.51 -11.83
C SER A 299 12.09 -5.02 -10.37
N PHE A 300 12.46 -5.85 -9.41
CA PHE A 300 12.45 -5.51 -7.99
C PHE A 300 13.70 -4.72 -7.57
N SER A 301 14.87 -5.09 -8.08
CA SER A 301 16.15 -4.45 -7.70
C SER A 301 16.58 -3.30 -8.61
N VAL A 302 16.01 -3.12 -9.80
CA VAL A 302 16.36 -2.02 -10.73
C VAL A 302 16.20 -0.63 -10.12
N ALA A 303 15.33 -0.48 -9.11
CA ALA A 303 15.12 0.79 -8.43
C ALA A 303 16.26 1.16 -7.45
N THR A 304 17.12 0.22 -7.06
CA THR A 304 18.19 0.38 -6.06
C THR A 304 19.57 0.55 -6.66
N ALA A 305 19.74 0.38 -7.98
CA ALA A 305 21.05 0.37 -8.64
C ALA A 305 21.70 1.76 -8.83
N GLU A 306 21.12 2.84 -8.30
CA GLU A 306 21.70 4.20 -8.33
C GLU A 306 21.87 4.73 -6.88
N ARG A 307 22.88 4.21 -6.18
CA ARG A 307 23.57 4.90 -5.09
C ARG A 307 24.99 5.24 -5.51
#